data_3a02de7d79a2369cc502f56284638caa
#
_entry.id   3a02de7d79a2369cc502f56284638caa
#
_cell.length_a   1.000
_cell.length_b   1.000
_cell.length_c   1.000
_cell.angle_alpha   90.00
_cell.angle_beta   90.00
_cell.angle_gamma   90.00
#
_symmetry.space_group_name_H-M   'P 1'
#
loop_
_entity.id
_entity.type
_entity.pdbx_description
1 polymer ?
#
loop_
_entity_poly.entity_id
_entity_poly.type
_entity_poly.pdbx_seq_one_letter_code
_entity_poly.pdbx_strand_id
1 'polypeptide(L)'
;EYRPFLVKEEKILMMAQESQDTAQAIGALKKIISSCTFGKVDPNELTTYDAEFLFLQLRIKSVGESVEFMITDKDTQEEVKVAVDLTEVEIDEPEEKPEKTIQLNESIGMVLKEVTLKDAVGLSTTGMEDIVGLVSLVIDSIYDEESVYKVKDVSKNELNTFIESLNHNQLEQVVNFIQAQPAIKKDVNYRLK
;
A
#
# COMPACT_ATOMS: atom_id res chain seq x y z
N GLU A 1 -18.58 -0.94 13.02
CA GLU A 1 -19.41 0.28 13.06
C GLU A 1 -18.59 1.47 12.60
N TYR A 2 -19.10 2.24 11.64
CA TYR A 2 -18.44 3.44 11.10
C TYR A 2 -19.49 4.50 10.76
N ARG A 3 -19.07 5.74 10.63
CA ARG A 3 -19.89 6.87 10.20
C ARG A 3 -19.35 7.50 8.91
N PRO A 4 -20.19 8.19 8.13
CA PRO A 4 -19.75 9.00 7.01
C PRO A 4 -18.78 10.11 7.42
N PHE A 5 -18.11 10.70 6.44
CA PHE A 5 -17.30 11.90 6.60
C PHE A 5 -18.16 13.08 7.09
N LEU A 6 -17.56 13.94 7.85
CA LEU A 6 -18.08 15.28 8.15
C LEU A 6 -17.23 16.30 7.40
N VAL A 7 -17.69 17.53 7.35
CA VAL A 7 -16.95 18.65 6.71
C VAL A 7 -15.51 18.76 7.19
N LYS A 8 -15.24 18.41 8.45
CA LYS A 8 -13.86 18.43 8.99
C LYS A 8 -12.95 17.37 8.34
N GLU A 9 -13.46 16.19 8.01
CA GLU A 9 -12.71 15.15 7.31
C GLU A 9 -12.52 15.52 5.83
N GLU A 10 -13.54 16.10 5.18
CA GLU A 10 -13.42 16.62 3.81
C GLU A 10 -12.33 17.68 3.70
N LYS A 11 -12.29 18.61 4.66
CA LYS A 11 -11.23 19.63 4.71
C LYS A 11 -9.83 19.01 4.82
N ILE A 12 -9.67 17.94 5.61
CA ILE A 12 -8.40 17.24 5.73
C ILE A 12 -7.99 16.61 4.39
N LEU A 13 -8.93 16.02 3.64
CA LEU A 13 -8.67 15.45 2.31
C LEU A 13 -8.26 16.52 1.31
N MET A 14 -8.98 17.65 1.26
CA MET A 14 -8.65 18.76 0.37
C MET A 14 -7.23 19.29 0.64
N MET A 15 -6.87 19.49 1.90
CA MET A 15 -5.53 19.96 2.28
C MET A 15 -4.44 18.95 1.89
N ALA A 16 -4.69 17.65 2.07
CA ALA A 16 -3.75 16.60 1.67
C ALA A 16 -3.57 16.54 0.16
N GLN A 17 -4.67 16.71 -0.60
CA GLN A 17 -4.63 16.73 -2.06
C GLN A 17 -3.87 17.95 -2.60
N GLU A 18 -4.08 19.13 -2.01
CA GLU A 18 -3.38 20.36 -2.39
C GLU A 18 -1.87 20.30 -2.11
N SER A 19 -1.46 19.58 -1.07
CA SER A 19 -0.04 19.49 -0.70
C SER A 19 0.79 18.66 -1.67
N GLN A 20 0.18 17.72 -2.40
CA GLN A 20 0.85 16.71 -3.24
C GLN A 20 1.95 15.91 -2.49
N ASP A 21 1.86 15.86 -1.17
CA ASP A 21 2.80 15.17 -0.27
C ASP A 21 2.22 13.84 0.17
N THR A 22 2.88 12.75 -0.18
CA THR A 22 2.46 11.39 0.15
C THR A 22 2.36 11.16 1.66
N ALA A 23 3.27 11.72 2.45
CA ALA A 23 3.23 11.58 3.91
C ALA A 23 1.99 12.28 4.50
N GLN A 24 1.63 13.45 3.96
CA GLN A 24 0.41 14.16 4.36
C GLN A 24 -0.85 13.40 3.93
N ALA A 25 -0.84 12.79 2.74
CA ALA A 25 -1.95 11.95 2.26
C ALA A 25 -2.15 10.73 3.17
N ILE A 26 -1.09 10.01 3.53
CA ILE A 26 -1.15 8.89 4.48
C ILE A 26 -1.63 9.36 5.86
N GLY A 27 -1.13 10.50 6.34
CA GLY A 27 -1.57 11.10 7.60
C GLY A 27 -3.06 11.47 7.61
N ALA A 28 -3.57 12.02 6.50
CA ALA A 28 -4.98 12.31 6.31
C ALA A 28 -5.83 11.02 6.33
N LEU A 29 -5.40 9.99 5.58
CA LEU A 29 -6.05 8.69 5.53
C LEU A 29 -6.18 8.07 6.94
N LYS A 30 -5.08 8.01 7.70
CA LYS A 30 -5.06 7.50 9.08
C LYS A 30 -6.05 8.26 9.97
N LYS A 31 -6.06 9.58 9.90
CA LYS A 31 -6.93 10.43 10.71
C LYS A 31 -8.41 10.22 10.39
N ILE A 32 -8.74 10.06 9.10
CA ILE A 32 -10.11 9.83 8.65
C ILE A 32 -10.59 8.45 9.09
N ILE A 33 -9.81 7.40 8.85
CA ILE A 33 -10.15 6.04 9.29
C ILE A 33 -10.41 6.02 10.80
N SER A 34 -9.48 6.53 11.61
CA SER A 34 -9.65 6.56 13.06
C SER A 34 -10.90 7.34 13.48
N SER A 35 -11.13 8.53 12.92
CA SER A 35 -12.29 9.36 13.26
C SER A 35 -13.61 8.72 12.86
N CYS A 36 -13.67 8.12 11.67
CA CYS A 36 -14.90 7.53 11.12
C CYS A 36 -15.23 6.17 11.73
N THR A 37 -14.25 5.48 12.30
CA THR A 37 -14.42 4.20 13.03
C THR A 37 -14.51 4.39 14.54
N PHE A 38 -14.63 5.62 15.02
CA PHE A 38 -14.69 5.97 16.45
C PHE A 38 -13.46 5.49 17.25
N GLY A 39 -12.29 5.45 16.62
CA GLY A 39 -11.05 4.95 17.22
C GLY A 39 -11.01 3.45 17.47
N LYS A 40 -11.99 2.68 16.96
CA LYS A 40 -12.03 1.22 17.13
C LYS A 40 -11.05 0.48 16.24
N VAL A 41 -10.61 1.10 15.15
CA VAL A 41 -9.60 0.59 14.23
C VAL A 41 -8.35 1.42 14.37
N ASP A 42 -7.21 0.76 14.65
CA ASP A 42 -5.90 1.43 14.57
C ASP A 42 -5.44 1.41 13.10
N PRO A 43 -5.40 2.56 12.42
CA PRO A 43 -4.99 2.61 11.02
C PRO A 43 -3.52 2.26 10.80
N ASN A 44 -2.68 2.27 11.85
CA ASN A 44 -1.27 1.89 11.73
C ASN A 44 -1.07 0.39 11.51
N GLU A 45 -1.98 -0.42 12.02
CA GLU A 45 -1.94 -1.88 11.92
C GLU A 45 -2.61 -2.41 10.65
N LEU A 46 -3.33 -1.56 9.92
CA LEU A 46 -3.93 -1.94 8.64
C LEU A 46 -2.85 -2.07 7.56
N THR A 47 -2.99 -3.07 6.71
CA THR A 47 -2.26 -3.12 5.45
C THR A 47 -2.66 -1.94 4.55
N THR A 48 -1.83 -1.60 3.58
CA THR A 48 -2.15 -0.50 2.65
C THR A 48 -3.46 -0.75 1.92
N TYR A 49 -3.67 -1.97 1.41
CA TYR A 49 -4.88 -2.32 0.66
C TYR A 49 -6.14 -2.36 1.54
N ASP A 50 -6.06 -2.85 2.79
CA ASP A 50 -7.19 -2.80 3.74
C ASP A 50 -7.59 -1.37 4.08
N ALA A 51 -6.60 -0.50 4.29
CA ALA A 51 -6.83 0.90 4.57
C ALA A 51 -7.45 1.64 3.38
N GLU A 52 -6.98 1.36 2.17
CA GLU A 52 -7.54 1.91 0.93
C GLU A 52 -8.98 1.43 0.72
N PHE A 53 -9.25 0.15 0.93
CA PHE A 53 -10.59 -0.40 0.81
C PHE A 53 -11.55 0.17 1.86
N LEU A 54 -11.11 0.25 3.11
CA LEU A 54 -11.91 0.87 4.17
C LEU A 54 -12.20 2.33 3.86
N PHE A 55 -11.21 3.08 3.39
CA PHE A 55 -11.41 4.46 2.97
C PHE A 55 -12.39 4.58 1.79
N LEU A 56 -12.30 3.69 0.82
CA LEU A 56 -13.24 3.62 -0.30
C LEU A 56 -14.68 3.43 0.21
N GLN A 57 -14.90 2.51 1.15
CA GLN A 57 -16.22 2.29 1.75
C GLN A 57 -16.73 3.51 2.52
N LEU A 58 -15.85 4.20 3.25
CA LEU A 58 -16.18 5.45 3.93
C LEU A 58 -16.56 6.55 2.93
N ARG A 59 -15.83 6.65 1.80
CA ARG A 59 -16.11 7.62 0.74
C ARG A 59 -17.46 7.35 0.06
N ILE A 60 -17.76 6.09 -0.28
CA ILE A 60 -19.04 5.69 -0.89
C ILE A 60 -20.21 6.17 -0.01
N LYS A 61 -20.12 5.95 1.30
CA LYS A 61 -21.18 6.34 2.25
C LYS A 61 -21.27 7.83 2.51
N SER A 62 -20.23 8.60 2.17
CA SER A 62 -20.14 10.04 2.49
C SER A 62 -20.47 10.92 1.29
N VAL A 63 -19.97 10.56 0.11
CA VAL A 63 -20.00 11.41 -1.10
C VAL A 63 -20.83 10.79 -2.22
N GLY A 64 -20.95 9.44 -2.23
CA GLY A 64 -21.72 8.70 -3.23
C GLY A 64 -20.93 7.58 -3.90
N GLU A 65 -21.66 6.76 -4.61
CA GLU A 65 -21.19 5.49 -5.17
C GLU A 65 -20.41 5.66 -6.48
N SER A 66 -20.53 6.80 -7.15
CA SER A 66 -19.92 7.05 -8.46
C SER A 66 -18.85 8.14 -8.37
N VAL A 67 -17.81 7.98 -9.17
CA VAL A 67 -16.79 9.00 -9.41
C VAL A 67 -16.60 9.18 -10.91
N GLU A 68 -16.45 10.43 -11.34
CA GLU A 68 -16.13 10.79 -12.71
C GLU A 68 -14.72 11.36 -12.77
N PHE A 69 -13.94 10.95 -13.74
CA PHE A 69 -12.62 11.50 -14.02
C PHE A 69 -12.34 11.54 -15.51
N MET A 70 -11.39 12.37 -15.90
CA MET A 70 -10.90 12.45 -17.27
C MET A 70 -9.68 11.56 -17.41
N ILE A 71 -9.67 10.73 -18.42
CA ILE A 71 -8.48 9.97 -18.82
C ILE A 71 -8.04 10.45 -20.20
N THR A 72 -6.73 10.55 -20.39
CA THR A 72 -6.17 10.84 -21.71
C THR A 72 -5.77 9.53 -22.37
N ASP A 73 -6.37 9.22 -23.51
CA ASP A 73 -6.00 8.04 -24.28
C ASP A 73 -4.56 8.18 -24.80
N LYS A 74 -3.79 7.11 -24.64
CA LYS A 74 -2.34 7.14 -24.95
C LYS A 74 -2.05 7.23 -26.45
N ASP A 75 -2.92 6.69 -27.28
CA ASP A 75 -2.70 6.59 -28.72
C ASP A 75 -3.24 7.84 -29.46
N THR A 76 -4.43 8.30 -29.07
CA THR A 76 -5.09 9.42 -29.75
C THR A 76 -4.89 10.77 -29.05
N GLN A 77 -4.46 10.77 -27.79
CA GLN A 77 -4.35 11.95 -26.92
C GLN A 77 -5.71 12.63 -26.65
N GLU A 78 -6.81 11.94 -26.93
CA GLU A 78 -8.15 12.43 -26.62
C GLU A 78 -8.47 12.29 -25.14
N GLU A 79 -9.13 13.30 -24.59
CA GLU A 79 -9.66 13.26 -23.22
C GLU A 79 -11.05 12.61 -23.22
N VAL A 80 -11.20 11.55 -22.45
CA VAL A 80 -12.45 10.81 -22.30
C VAL A 80 -12.92 10.89 -20.86
N LYS A 81 -14.17 11.31 -20.68
CA LYS A 81 -14.82 11.28 -19.36
C LYS A 81 -15.29 9.87 -19.05
N VAL A 82 -14.84 9.35 -17.94
CA VAL A 82 -15.16 8.00 -17.48
C VAL A 82 -15.84 8.08 -16.13
N ALA A 83 -16.97 7.39 -15.98
CA ALA A 83 -17.66 7.21 -14.70
C ALA A 83 -17.39 5.80 -14.19
N VAL A 84 -17.00 5.70 -12.92
CA VAL A 84 -16.75 4.42 -12.23
C VAL A 84 -17.71 4.29 -11.07
N ASP A 85 -18.39 3.15 -11.02
CA ASP A 85 -19.16 2.74 -9.86
C ASP A 85 -18.20 2.12 -8.83
N LEU A 86 -18.05 2.80 -7.71
CA LEU A 86 -17.13 2.39 -6.64
C LEU A 86 -17.64 1.19 -5.84
N THR A 87 -18.94 0.86 -5.94
CA THR A 87 -19.50 -0.33 -5.28
C THR A 87 -19.06 -1.64 -5.93
N GLU A 88 -18.60 -1.56 -7.18
CA GLU A 88 -18.08 -2.69 -7.94
C GLU A 88 -16.56 -2.87 -7.80
N VAL A 89 -15.91 -2.04 -6.97
CA VAL A 89 -14.47 -2.15 -6.69
C VAL A 89 -14.27 -3.21 -5.62
N GLU A 90 -13.46 -4.18 -5.92
CA GLU A 90 -13.12 -5.30 -5.04
C GLU A 90 -11.62 -5.32 -4.75
N ILE A 91 -11.24 -6.05 -3.71
CA ILE A 91 -9.83 -6.38 -3.47
C ILE A 91 -9.51 -7.56 -4.40
N ASP A 92 -8.56 -7.34 -5.31
CA ASP A 92 -8.00 -8.38 -6.16
C ASP A 92 -6.98 -9.18 -5.34
N GLU A 93 -7.42 -10.31 -4.84
CA GLU A 93 -6.54 -11.24 -4.11
C GLU A 93 -5.84 -12.17 -5.08
N PRO A 94 -4.55 -12.47 -4.89
CA PRO A 94 -3.84 -13.42 -5.71
C PRO A 94 -4.46 -14.82 -5.57
N GLU A 95 -4.48 -15.60 -6.66
CA GLU A 95 -4.99 -16.98 -6.66
C GLU A 95 -4.25 -17.86 -5.64
N GLU A 96 -2.94 -17.67 -5.52
CA GLU A 96 -2.10 -18.32 -4.52
C GLU A 96 -1.47 -17.25 -3.61
N LYS A 97 -1.59 -17.46 -2.30
CA LYS A 97 -0.92 -16.56 -1.34
C LYS A 97 0.59 -16.72 -1.47
N PRO A 98 1.33 -15.62 -1.65
CA PRO A 98 2.78 -15.70 -1.78
C PRO A 98 3.42 -16.25 -0.49
N GLU A 99 4.46 -17.05 -0.66
CA GLU A 99 5.24 -17.55 0.47
C GLU A 99 5.88 -16.38 1.22
N LYS A 100 5.65 -16.35 2.53
CA LYS A 100 6.23 -15.32 3.41
C LYS A 100 7.66 -15.64 3.85
N THR A 101 8.15 -16.85 3.58
CA THR A 101 9.49 -17.29 3.98
C THR A 101 10.34 -17.57 2.76
N ILE A 102 11.48 -16.91 2.68
CA ILE A 102 12.47 -17.12 1.62
C ILE A 102 13.72 -17.70 2.24
N GLN A 103 14.10 -18.91 1.79
CA GLN A 103 15.36 -19.55 2.19
C GLN A 103 16.49 -18.98 1.32
N LEU A 104 17.53 -18.41 1.94
CA LEU A 104 18.64 -17.79 1.22
C LEU A 104 19.78 -18.78 0.99
N ASN A 105 20.03 -19.67 1.95
CA ASN A 105 20.97 -20.79 1.89
C ASN A 105 20.58 -21.86 2.92
N GLU A 106 21.42 -22.86 3.16
CA GLU A 106 21.11 -23.97 4.07
C GLU A 106 20.78 -23.53 5.50
N SER A 107 21.36 -22.41 5.96
CA SER A 107 21.29 -21.95 7.36
C SER A 107 20.53 -20.62 7.53
N ILE A 108 20.43 -19.80 6.49
CA ILE A 108 19.89 -18.43 6.59
C ILE A 108 18.62 -18.31 5.76
N GLY A 109 17.61 -17.69 6.35
CA GLY A 109 16.38 -17.31 5.66
C GLY A 109 15.84 -15.97 6.14
N MET A 110 14.82 -15.49 5.45
CA MET A 110 14.09 -14.28 5.84
C MET A 110 12.58 -14.51 5.80
N VAL A 111 11.88 -13.81 6.66
CA VAL A 111 10.42 -13.79 6.73
C VAL A 111 9.93 -12.44 6.22
N LEU A 112 8.99 -12.47 5.29
CA LEU A 112 8.37 -11.31 4.70
C LEU A 112 7.04 -10.98 5.38
N LYS A 113 6.66 -9.71 5.35
CA LYS A 113 5.38 -9.18 5.86
C LYS A 113 4.71 -8.29 4.83
N GLU A 114 3.40 -8.16 4.96
CA GLU A 114 2.63 -7.17 4.22
C GLU A 114 2.96 -5.75 4.73
N VAL A 115 2.92 -4.77 3.82
CA VAL A 115 3.21 -3.36 4.17
C VAL A 115 1.99 -2.75 4.86
N THR A 116 2.19 -2.23 6.07
CA THR A 116 1.15 -1.50 6.80
C THR A 116 1.20 0.00 6.50
N LEU A 117 0.13 0.73 6.84
CA LEU A 117 0.15 2.21 6.73
C LEU A 117 1.24 2.85 7.60
N LYS A 118 1.68 2.19 8.67
CA LYS A 118 2.81 2.65 9.47
C LYS A 118 4.10 2.56 8.67
N ASP A 119 4.31 1.45 7.97
CA ASP A 119 5.49 1.21 7.15
C ASP A 119 5.51 2.14 5.92
N ALA A 120 4.34 2.37 5.29
CA ALA A 120 4.20 3.19 4.08
C ALA A 120 4.64 4.65 4.25
N VAL A 121 4.62 5.20 5.47
CA VAL A 121 5.19 6.53 5.75
C VAL A 121 6.68 6.59 5.42
N GLY A 122 7.40 5.48 5.59
CA GLY A 122 8.82 5.38 5.22
C GLY A 122 9.08 5.47 3.71
N LEU A 123 8.14 4.99 2.89
CA LEU A 123 8.23 5.07 1.41
C LEU A 123 8.23 6.51 0.89
N SER A 124 7.48 7.39 1.53
CA SER A 124 7.36 8.78 1.11
C SER A 124 8.68 9.56 1.24
N THR A 125 9.61 9.09 2.07
CA THR A 125 10.89 9.74 2.32
C THR A 125 12.04 9.19 1.46
N THR A 126 11.91 7.96 0.93
CA THR A 126 12.97 7.28 0.17
C THR A 126 12.75 7.28 -1.35
N GLY A 127 11.53 7.56 -1.81
CA GLY A 127 11.14 7.47 -3.22
C GLY A 127 10.89 6.02 -3.68
N MET A 128 9.93 5.84 -4.58
CA MET A 128 9.59 4.51 -5.13
C MET A 128 10.67 3.93 -6.06
N GLU A 129 11.69 4.70 -6.41
CA GLU A 129 12.80 4.26 -7.26
C GLU A 129 13.90 3.51 -6.47
N ASP A 130 13.85 3.58 -5.13
CA ASP A 130 14.80 2.90 -4.25
C ASP A 130 14.32 1.47 -3.93
N ILE A 131 14.82 0.49 -4.70
CA ILE A 131 14.49 -0.92 -4.49
C ILE A 131 14.92 -1.42 -3.10
N VAL A 132 16.00 -0.91 -2.55
CA VAL A 132 16.49 -1.29 -1.21
C VAL A 132 15.50 -0.80 -0.16
N GLY A 133 14.99 0.42 -0.32
CA GLY A 133 13.94 0.97 0.54
C GLY A 133 12.65 0.14 0.49
N LEU A 134 12.19 -0.24 -0.70
CA LEU A 134 11.00 -1.08 -0.89
C LEU A 134 11.17 -2.46 -0.24
N VAL A 135 12.29 -3.13 -0.49
CA VAL A 135 12.60 -4.43 0.07
C VAL A 135 12.69 -4.37 1.60
N SER A 136 13.28 -3.31 2.16
CA SER A 136 13.41 -3.13 3.61
C SER A 136 12.06 -3.08 4.33
N LEU A 137 10.98 -2.64 3.67
CA LEU A 137 9.64 -2.53 4.27
C LEU A 137 8.93 -3.87 4.40
N VAL A 138 9.20 -4.78 3.48
CA VAL A 138 8.55 -6.09 3.45
C VAL A 138 9.28 -7.16 4.25
N ILE A 139 10.53 -6.93 4.70
CA ILE A 139 11.24 -7.87 5.58
C ILE A 139 10.74 -7.67 7.01
N ASP A 140 10.21 -8.74 7.65
CA ASP A 140 9.89 -8.76 9.09
C ASP A 140 11.08 -9.16 9.91
N SER A 141 11.73 -10.25 9.53
CA SER A 141 12.87 -10.80 10.25
C SER A 141 13.80 -11.60 9.33
N ILE A 142 15.05 -11.69 9.77
CA ILE A 142 16.08 -12.55 9.19
C ILE A 142 16.42 -13.59 10.25
N TYR A 143 16.66 -14.83 9.88
CA TYR A 143 17.01 -15.88 10.82
C TYR A 143 18.19 -16.71 10.34
N ASP A 144 18.94 -17.23 11.28
CA ASP A 144 19.94 -18.27 11.08
C ASP A 144 19.65 -19.48 12.00
N GLU A 145 20.56 -20.45 12.09
CA GLU A 145 20.39 -21.66 12.89
C GLU A 145 20.23 -21.38 14.40
N GLU A 146 20.74 -20.24 14.89
CA GLU A 146 20.84 -19.94 16.32
C GLU A 146 19.87 -18.82 16.75
N SER A 147 19.49 -17.92 15.84
CA SER A 147 18.84 -16.65 16.20
C SER A 147 17.87 -16.14 15.16
N VAL A 148 16.92 -15.28 15.62
CA VAL A 148 16.00 -14.52 14.77
C VAL A 148 16.22 -13.03 15.03
N TYR A 149 16.55 -12.30 13.98
CA TYR A 149 16.82 -10.87 14.01
C TYR A 149 15.62 -10.11 13.44
N LYS A 150 14.86 -9.44 14.29
CA LYS A 150 13.76 -8.59 13.86
C LYS A 150 14.30 -7.32 13.21
N VAL A 151 13.78 -6.94 12.03
CA VAL A 151 14.23 -5.75 11.30
C VAL A 151 14.14 -4.47 12.14
N LYS A 152 13.14 -4.36 13.03
CA LYS A 152 13.01 -3.21 13.95
C LYS A 152 14.17 -3.04 14.94
N ASP A 153 14.94 -4.10 15.19
CA ASP A 153 16.06 -4.14 16.16
C ASP A 153 17.42 -4.06 15.44
N VAL A 154 17.42 -4.07 14.09
CA VAL A 154 18.60 -3.98 13.22
C VAL A 154 18.78 -2.54 12.74
N SER A 155 20.02 -2.07 12.64
CA SER A 155 20.27 -0.73 12.11
C SER A 155 19.97 -0.65 10.61
N LYS A 156 19.59 0.54 10.13
CA LYS A 156 19.30 0.76 8.71
C LYS A 156 20.48 0.40 7.79
N ASN A 157 21.71 0.68 8.24
CA ASN A 157 22.91 0.37 7.45
C ASN A 157 23.16 -1.14 7.35
N GLU A 158 22.98 -1.89 8.43
CA GLU A 158 23.12 -3.35 8.43
C GLU A 158 22.05 -3.99 7.54
N LEU A 159 20.80 -3.52 7.63
CA LEU A 159 19.71 -4.01 6.78
C LEU A 159 19.98 -3.72 5.30
N ASN A 160 20.42 -2.51 4.96
CA ASN A 160 20.77 -2.15 3.58
C ASN A 160 21.91 -3.04 3.06
N THR A 161 22.98 -3.22 3.84
CA THR A 161 24.09 -4.11 3.47
C THR A 161 23.63 -5.55 3.23
N PHE A 162 22.69 -6.04 4.07
CA PHE A 162 22.09 -7.37 3.88
C PHE A 162 21.30 -7.42 2.55
N ILE A 163 20.45 -6.44 2.28
CA ILE A 163 19.64 -6.40 1.05
C ILE A 163 20.54 -6.33 -0.19
N GLU A 164 21.59 -5.52 -0.16
CA GLU A 164 22.58 -5.42 -1.25
C GLU A 164 23.39 -6.71 -1.46
N SER A 165 23.44 -7.59 -0.48
CA SER A 165 24.10 -8.90 -0.59
C SER A 165 23.23 -10.00 -1.24
N LEU A 166 21.93 -9.74 -1.42
CA LEU A 166 21.01 -10.69 -2.07
C LEU A 166 21.40 -10.90 -3.53
N ASN A 167 21.37 -12.16 -3.97
CA ASN A 167 21.53 -12.45 -5.39
C ASN A 167 20.22 -12.16 -6.18
N HIS A 168 20.32 -12.20 -7.51
CA HIS A 168 19.20 -11.88 -8.39
C HIS A 168 17.93 -12.73 -8.10
N ASN A 169 18.08 -14.04 -7.93
CA ASN A 169 16.94 -14.93 -7.70
C ASN A 169 16.27 -14.68 -6.33
N GLN A 170 17.06 -14.35 -5.31
CA GLN A 170 16.55 -14.00 -3.98
C GLN A 170 15.78 -12.68 -4.02
N LEU A 171 16.34 -11.68 -4.71
CA LEU A 171 15.66 -10.40 -4.92
C LEU A 171 14.37 -10.57 -5.72
N GLU A 172 14.38 -11.39 -6.78
CA GLU A 172 13.20 -11.69 -7.59
C GLU A 172 12.07 -12.30 -6.74
N GLN A 173 12.38 -13.21 -5.82
CA GLN A 173 11.38 -13.77 -4.90
C GLN A 173 10.74 -12.68 -4.02
N VAL A 174 11.52 -11.72 -3.52
CA VAL A 174 10.98 -10.59 -2.74
C VAL A 174 10.10 -9.69 -3.63
N VAL A 175 10.55 -9.39 -4.84
CA VAL A 175 9.77 -8.59 -5.81
C VAL A 175 8.45 -9.29 -6.15
N ASN A 176 8.48 -10.60 -6.38
CA ASN A 176 7.27 -11.39 -6.63
C ASN A 176 6.31 -11.36 -5.43
N PHE A 177 6.84 -11.44 -4.21
CA PHE A 177 6.04 -11.26 -2.99
C PHE A 177 5.36 -9.89 -2.95
N ILE A 178 6.08 -8.81 -3.28
CA ILE A 178 5.53 -7.45 -3.32
C ILE A 178 4.43 -7.34 -4.38
N GLN A 179 4.66 -7.87 -5.56
CA GLN A 179 3.71 -7.82 -6.68
C GLN A 179 2.45 -8.66 -6.46
N ALA A 180 2.58 -9.74 -5.68
CA ALA A 180 1.48 -10.63 -5.33
C ALA A 180 0.66 -10.14 -4.11
N GLN A 181 0.93 -8.93 -3.59
CA GLN A 181 0.07 -8.36 -2.55
C GLN A 181 -1.32 -8.04 -3.12
N PRO A 182 -2.39 -8.21 -2.32
CA PRO A 182 -3.70 -7.75 -2.72
C PRO A 182 -3.70 -6.28 -3.12
N ALA A 183 -4.48 -5.94 -4.12
CA ALA A 183 -4.58 -4.57 -4.61
C ALA A 183 -6.04 -4.22 -4.93
N ILE A 184 -6.38 -2.95 -4.77
CA ILE A 184 -7.68 -2.46 -5.21
C ILE A 184 -7.58 -2.16 -6.70
N LYS A 185 -8.37 -2.86 -7.50
CA LYS A 185 -8.41 -2.70 -8.95
C LYS A 185 -9.84 -2.62 -9.46
N LYS A 186 -10.02 -1.86 -10.51
CA LYS A 186 -11.25 -1.84 -11.31
C LYS A 186 -10.90 -1.62 -12.76
N ASP A 187 -11.21 -2.58 -13.59
CA ASP A 187 -11.10 -2.43 -15.04
C ASP A 187 -12.23 -1.54 -15.56
N VAL A 188 -11.86 -0.55 -16.34
CA VAL A 188 -12.81 0.41 -16.90
C VAL A 188 -12.71 0.39 -18.41
N ASN A 189 -13.81 0.05 -19.07
CA ASN A 189 -13.91 0.08 -20.52
C ASN A 189 -14.48 1.41 -20.97
N TYR A 190 -13.80 2.10 -21.89
CA TYR A 190 -14.28 3.33 -22.51
C TYR A 190 -14.22 3.24 -24.04
N ARG A 191 -14.97 4.08 -24.71
CA ARG A 191 -14.94 4.19 -26.17
C ARG A 191 -14.50 5.60 -26.54
N LEU A 192 -13.56 5.67 -27.46
CA LEU A 192 -13.23 6.88 -28.19
C LEU A 192 -14.38 7.23 -29.13
N LYS A 193 -14.62 8.50 -29.34
CA LYS A 193 -15.68 8.99 -30.25
C LYS A 193 -15.20 9.03 -31.69
#